data_5e31e41e2372159f2619e79503ba6c75
#
_entry.id   5e31e41e2372159f2619e79503ba6c75
#
_cell.length_a   1.000
_cell.length_b   1.000
_cell.length_c   1.000
_cell.angle_alpha   90.00
_cell.angle_beta   90.00
_cell.angle_gamma   90.00
#
_symmetry.space_group_name_H-M   'P 1'
#
loop_
_entity.id
_entity.type
_entity.pdbx_description
1 polymer ?
#
loop_
_entity_poly.entity_id
_entity_poly.type
_entity_poly.pdbx_seq_one_letter_code
_entity_poly.pdbx_strand_id
1 'polypeptide(L)'
;TSDGLKLTSDTSGQIDFQSAGSTKALIDTSGNLKFNSGYGSVVTGFGVRAWISLNGTGTIAILNSGNVSSITDNGTGDYTITFAAAMPDANYVMGNAMLNANGGYIASIESASNKAVGSCRIKSHRVTNSFQDLALIDLTFTR
;
A
#
# COMPACT_ATOMS: atom_id res chain seq x y z
N THR A 1 32.96 -1.30 18.42
CA THR A 1 32.31 -0.64 17.27
C THR A 1 31.71 -1.73 16.41
N SER A 2 30.36 -1.74 16.28
CA SER A 2 29.65 -2.68 15.41
C SER A 2 29.52 -2.05 14.02
N ASP A 3 30.65 -2.09 13.29
CA ASP A 3 30.63 -1.54 11.93
C ASP A 3 30.19 -2.65 10.97
N GLY A 4 28.91 -2.64 10.62
CA GLY A 4 28.38 -3.44 9.51
C GLY A 4 28.94 -2.97 8.16
N LEU A 5 28.64 -3.71 7.09
CA LEU A 5 29.01 -3.30 5.73
C LEU A 5 28.30 -1.96 5.40
N LYS A 6 29.11 -0.92 5.18
CA LYS A 6 28.61 0.37 4.69
C LYS A 6 28.95 0.48 3.20
N LEU A 7 27.94 0.56 2.36
CA LEU A 7 28.09 0.88 0.95
C LEU A 7 27.91 2.39 0.76
N THR A 8 28.86 3.04 0.12
CA THR A 8 28.77 4.45 -0.26
C THR A 8 28.76 4.55 -1.78
N SER A 9 27.91 5.44 -2.32
CA SER A 9 27.95 5.74 -3.74
C SER A 9 29.29 6.43 -4.10
N ASP A 10 29.64 6.31 -5.36
CA ASP A 10 30.66 7.17 -5.99
C ASP A 10 30.10 8.59 -6.24
N THR A 11 30.75 9.35 -7.14
CA THR A 11 30.28 10.70 -7.50
C THR A 11 28.95 10.72 -8.26
N SER A 12 28.43 9.55 -8.72
CA SER A 12 27.12 9.45 -9.40
C SER A 12 25.95 9.64 -8.44
N GLY A 13 26.16 9.39 -7.14
CA GLY A 13 25.12 9.45 -6.13
C GLY A 13 24.20 8.22 -6.12
N GLN A 14 24.46 7.19 -6.92
CA GLN A 14 23.73 5.92 -6.92
C GLN A 14 24.60 4.75 -6.44
N ILE A 15 23.96 3.67 -6.00
CA ILE A 15 24.62 2.42 -5.61
C ILE A 15 24.20 1.32 -6.55
N ASP A 16 25.13 0.80 -7.37
CA ASP A 16 24.88 -0.22 -8.37
C ASP A 16 25.26 -1.61 -7.89
N PHE A 17 24.38 -2.59 -8.12
CA PHE A 17 24.66 -4.01 -7.97
C PHE A 17 24.79 -4.63 -9.37
N GLN A 18 25.99 -5.06 -9.73
CA GLN A 18 26.31 -5.54 -11.08
C GLN A 18 26.63 -7.04 -11.09
N SER A 19 26.31 -7.69 -12.21
CA SER A 19 26.70 -9.03 -12.53
C SER A 19 27.13 -9.08 -14.00
N ALA A 20 28.34 -9.63 -14.28
CA ALA A 20 28.93 -9.67 -15.61
C ALA A 20 28.95 -8.29 -16.31
N GLY A 21 29.31 -7.24 -15.57
CA GLY A 21 29.40 -5.87 -16.09
C GLY A 21 28.06 -5.18 -16.36
N SER A 22 26.95 -5.82 -16.03
CA SER A 22 25.60 -5.24 -16.23
C SER A 22 24.93 -4.97 -14.89
N THR A 23 24.34 -3.79 -14.72
CA THR A 23 23.52 -3.44 -13.54
C THR A 23 22.28 -4.33 -13.47
N LYS A 24 22.09 -5.02 -12.34
CA LYS A 24 20.93 -5.89 -12.08
C LYS A 24 19.98 -5.28 -11.05
N ALA A 25 20.51 -4.47 -10.14
CA ALA A 25 19.74 -3.66 -9.21
C ALA A 25 20.55 -2.41 -8.85
N LEU A 26 19.87 -1.35 -8.41
CA LEU A 26 20.52 -0.14 -7.92
C LEU A 26 19.62 0.62 -6.92
N ILE A 27 20.24 1.46 -6.10
CA ILE A 27 19.55 2.54 -5.37
C ILE A 27 19.89 3.83 -6.12
N ASP A 28 18.88 4.52 -6.67
CA ASP A 28 19.07 5.76 -7.42
C ASP A 28 19.30 6.97 -6.50
N THR A 29 19.61 8.12 -7.09
CA THR A 29 19.88 9.38 -6.38
C THR A 29 18.71 9.88 -5.53
N SER A 30 17.51 9.41 -5.77
CA SER A 30 16.30 9.70 -5.00
C SER A 30 16.00 8.66 -3.91
N GLY A 31 16.87 7.65 -3.75
CA GLY A 31 16.70 6.58 -2.77
C GLY A 31 15.75 5.45 -3.21
N ASN A 32 15.33 5.41 -4.48
CA ASN A 32 14.48 4.34 -4.97
C ASN A 32 15.29 3.08 -5.27
N LEU A 33 14.81 1.94 -4.78
CA LEU A 33 15.32 0.64 -5.22
C LEU A 33 14.79 0.34 -6.63
N LYS A 34 15.70 0.06 -7.54
CA LYS A 34 15.39 -0.40 -8.90
C LYS A 34 16.00 -1.76 -9.13
N PHE A 35 15.29 -2.63 -9.81
CA PHE A 35 15.80 -3.97 -10.17
C PHE A 35 15.10 -4.50 -11.42
N ASN A 36 15.74 -5.49 -12.04
CA ASN A 36 15.11 -6.25 -13.12
C ASN A 36 14.34 -7.42 -12.49
N SER A 37 13.02 -7.38 -12.60
CA SER A 37 12.12 -8.44 -12.10
C SER A 37 12.01 -9.65 -13.04
N GLY A 38 12.85 -9.72 -14.08
CA GLY A 38 12.76 -10.72 -15.15
C GLY A 38 11.99 -10.25 -16.39
N TYR A 39 11.45 -9.05 -16.35
CA TYR A 39 10.67 -8.44 -17.45
C TYR A 39 11.27 -7.09 -17.85
N GLY A 40 12.15 -7.11 -18.85
CA GLY A 40 12.72 -5.90 -19.44
C GLY A 40 13.95 -5.37 -18.70
N SER A 41 14.08 -4.05 -18.59
CA SER A 41 15.22 -3.35 -18.01
C SER A 41 15.06 -3.14 -16.49
N VAL A 42 16.11 -2.62 -15.84
CA VAL A 42 16.07 -2.21 -14.43
C VAL A 42 15.13 -1.02 -14.28
N VAL A 43 14.05 -1.20 -13.50
CA VAL A 43 13.02 -0.19 -13.25
C VAL A 43 12.69 -0.13 -11.77
N THR A 44 12.03 0.95 -11.33
CA THR A 44 11.63 1.12 -9.94
C THR A 44 10.79 -0.07 -9.46
N GLY A 45 11.22 -0.68 -8.36
CA GLY A 45 10.45 -1.71 -7.66
C GLY A 45 9.33 -1.07 -6.85
N PHE A 46 8.10 -1.44 -7.16
CA PHE A 46 6.93 -1.02 -6.39
C PHE A 46 6.73 -1.96 -5.20
N GLY A 47 6.27 -1.41 -4.07
CA GLY A 47 6.06 -2.17 -2.85
C GLY A 47 4.79 -1.73 -2.11
N VAL A 48 4.46 -2.45 -1.04
CA VAL A 48 3.38 -2.04 -0.13
C VAL A 48 3.83 -0.77 0.60
N ARG A 49 3.09 0.32 0.37
CA ARG A 49 3.36 1.65 0.95
C ARG A 49 2.51 1.93 2.18
N ALA A 50 1.35 1.29 2.28
CA ALA A 50 0.50 1.30 3.45
C ALA A 50 -0.30 -0.01 3.53
N TRP A 51 -0.69 -0.39 4.72
CA TRP A 51 -1.59 -1.50 4.96
C TRP A 51 -2.39 -1.28 6.23
N ILE A 52 -3.56 -1.89 6.32
CA ILE A 52 -4.43 -1.82 7.49
C ILE A 52 -5.24 -3.10 7.62
N SER A 53 -5.36 -3.56 8.86
CA SER A 53 -6.38 -4.51 9.30
C SER A 53 -7.34 -3.77 10.20
N LEU A 54 -8.61 -3.75 9.88
CA LEU A 54 -9.63 -3.00 10.62
C LEU A 54 -10.85 -3.86 10.96
N ASN A 55 -11.47 -3.52 12.09
CA ASN A 55 -12.83 -3.95 12.45
C ASN A 55 -13.80 -2.83 12.10
N GLY A 56 -14.77 -3.09 11.21
CA GLY A 56 -15.81 -2.14 10.83
C GLY A 56 -17.12 -2.33 11.61
N THR A 57 -17.24 -3.36 12.48
CA THR A 57 -18.47 -3.62 13.24
C THR A 57 -18.46 -2.93 14.60
N GLY A 58 -19.62 -2.42 15.02
CA GLY A 58 -19.75 -1.74 16.33
C GLY A 58 -18.95 -0.44 16.35
N THR A 59 -18.01 -0.31 17.29
CA THR A 59 -17.06 0.81 17.28
C THR A 59 -15.92 0.46 16.32
N ILE A 60 -15.79 1.24 15.24
CA ILE A 60 -14.73 1.05 14.26
C ILE A 60 -13.34 1.12 14.92
N ALA A 61 -12.45 0.22 14.58
CA ALA A 61 -11.11 0.16 15.16
C ALA A 61 -10.05 -0.30 14.14
N ILE A 62 -8.88 0.32 14.20
CA ILE A 62 -7.66 -0.20 13.58
C ILE A 62 -7.15 -1.34 14.47
N LEU A 63 -7.11 -2.55 13.95
CA LEU A 63 -6.55 -3.71 14.63
C LEU A 63 -5.03 -3.70 14.53
N ASN A 64 -4.52 -3.41 13.34
CA ASN A 64 -3.09 -3.22 13.08
C ASN A 64 -2.90 -2.45 11.76
N SER A 65 -1.75 -1.78 11.59
CA SER A 65 -1.51 -1.01 10.36
C SER A 65 -0.03 -0.64 10.17
N GLY A 66 0.31 -0.29 8.93
CA GLY A 66 1.56 0.38 8.57
C GLY A 66 1.26 1.58 7.67
N ASN A 67 1.85 2.73 7.97
CA ASN A 67 1.63 4.02 7.29
C ASN A 67 0.14 4.47 7.27
N VAL A 68 -0.62 4.16 8.32
CA VAL A 68 -1.99 4.66 8.51
C VAL A 68 -2.05 5.42 9.83
N SER A 69 -2.59 6.63 9.82
CA SER A 69 -2.73 7.49 11.00
C SER A 69 -4.11 7.40 11.65
N SER A 70 -5.16 7.25 10.84
CA SER A 70 -6.53 7.19 11.34
C SER A 70 -7.48 6.54 10.33
N ILE A 71 -8.66 6.19 10.84
CA ILE A 71 -9.81 5.75 10.04
C ILE A 71 -11.02 6.59 10.46
N THR A 72 -11.81 7.00 9.47
CA THR A 72 -13.09 7.70 9.69
C THR A 72 -14.22 6.81 9.22
N ASP A 73 -15.22 6.62 10.08
CA ASP A 73 -16.49 6.00 9.74
C ASP A 73 -17.39 7.05 9.06
N ASN A 74 -17.76 6.81 7.81
CA ASN A 74 -18.68 7.66 7.06
C ASN A 74 -20.10 7.08 7.00
N GLY A 75 -20.34 5.95 7.63
CA GLY A 75 -21.59 5.19 7.66
C GLY A 75 -21.39 3.74 7.25
N THR A 76 -22.46 2.98 7.22
CA THR A 76 -22.41 1.52 6.99
C THR A 76 -21.55 1.15 5.79
N GLY A 77 -20.50 0.40 6.02
CA GLY A 77 -19.56 -0.06 5.00
C GLY A 77 -18.79 1.05 4.27
N ASP A 78 -18.64 2.22 4.86
CA ASP A 78 -18.03 3.40 4.24
C ASP A 78 -16.93 3.98 5.14
N TYR A 79 -15.69 3.88 4.74
CA TYR A 79 -14.55 4.25 5.55
C TYR A 79 -13.56 5.12 4.79
N THR A 80 -13.01 6.13 5.46
CA THR A 80 -11.87 6.89 4.96
C THR A 80 -10.62 6.52 5.76
N ILE A 81 -9.61 5.99 5.07
CA ILE A 81 -8.30 5.63 5.62
C ILE A 81 -7.37 6.81 5.36
N THR A 82 -6.79 7.39 6.41
CA THR A 82 -5.82 8.48 6.31
C THR A 82 -4.42 7.92 6.47
N PHE A 83 -3.53 8.24 5.53
CA PHE A 83 -2.13 7.82 5.59
C PHE A 83 -1.32 8.70 6.55
N ALA A 84 -0.36 8.10 7.26
CA ALA A 84 0.57 8.84 8.12
C ALA A 84 1.58 9.64 7.29
N ALA A 85 2.13 9.01 6.24
CA ALA A 85 2.92 9.67 5.21
C ALA A 85 2.17 9.57 3.88
N ALA A 86 2.03 10.67 3.18
CA ALA A 86 1.31 10.72 1.91
C ALA A 86 1.91 9.77 0.85
N MET A 87 1.08 9.24 0.00
CA MET A 87 1.50 8.53 -1.22
C MET A 87 2.17 9.53 -2.19
N PRO A 88 3.08 9.08 -3.06
CA PRO A 88 3.68 9.96 -4.06
C PRO A 88 2.67 10.64 -4.99
N ASP A 89 1.60 9.92 -5.30
CA ASP A 89 0.47 10.38 -6.10
C ASP A 89 -0.77 9.52 -5.80
N ALA A 90 -1.89 9.77 -6.48
CA ALA A 90 -3.14 9.03 -6.32
C ALA A 90 -3.25 7.79 -7.23
N ASN A 91 -2.17 7.37 -7.91
CA ASN A 91 -2.18 6.22 -8.83
C ASN A 91 -1.80 4.89 -8.14
N TYR A 92 -1.87 4.80 -6.82
CA TYR A 92 -1.64 3.56 -6.09
C TYR A 92 -2.75 2.53 -6.35
N VAL A 93 -2.44 1.26 -6.19
CA VAL A 93 -3.39 0.15 -6.31
C VAL A 93 -3.76 -0.35 -4.91
N MET A 94 -5.02 -0.71 -4.73
CA MET A 94 -5.51 -1.34 -3.50
C MET A 94 -5.72 -2.84 -3.74
N GLY A 95 -5.06 -3.66 -2.92
CA GLY A 95 -5.40 -5.06 -2.72
C GLY A 95 -6.27 -5.22 -1.47
N ASN A 96 -7.14 -6.21 -1.45
CA ASN A 96 -7.98 -6.49 -0.28
C ASN A 96 -8.10 -7.98 0.02
N ALA A 97 -8.26 -8.30 1.31
CA ALA A 97 -8.76 -9.57 1.81
C ALA A 97 -9.84 -9.28 2.85
N MET A 98 -10.89 -10.06 2.86
CA MET A 98 -12.03 -9.84 3.75
C MET A 98 -12.49 -11.16 4.34
N LEU A 99 -12.85 -11.15 5.62
CA LEU A 99 -13.44 -12.32 6.26
C LEU A 99 -14.84 -12.54 5.71
N ASN A 100 -15.02 -13.69 5.08
CA ASN A 100 -16.29 -14.12 4.54
C ASN A 100 -16.90 -15.21 5.41
N ALA A 101 -17.89 -14.87 6.21
CA ALA A 101 -18.59 -15.85 7.04
C ALA A 101 -19.71 -16.60 6.28
N ASN A 102 -20.38 -15.99 5.27
CA ASN A 102 -21.50 -16.62 4.53
C ASN A 102 -21.91 -15.84 3.26
N GLY A 103 -21.00 -15.35 2.46
CA GLY A 103 -21.32 -14.63 1.22
C GLY A 103 -20.12 -13.84 0.70
N GLY A 104 -20.03 -13.59 -0.60
CA GLY A 104 -18.95 -12.81 -1.18
C GLY A 104 -19.00 -11.35 -0.71
N TYR A 105 -17.93 -10.89 -0.07
CA TYR A 105 -17.75 -9.49 0.29
C TYR A 105 -16.60 -8.89 -0.51
N ILE A 106 -16.68 -7.61 -0.79
CA ILE A 106 -15.69 -6.85 -1.56
C ILE A 106 -15.45 -5.52 -0.85
N ALA A 107 -14.19 -5.11 -0.72
CA ALA A 107 -13.85 -3.71 -0.51
C ALA A 107 -13.52 -3.10 -1.88
N SER A 108 -14.11 -1.97 -2.18
CA SER A 108 -13.96 -1.28 -3.45
C SER A 108 -13.62 0.19 -3.29
N ILE A 109 -12.98 0.75 -4.30
CA ILE A 109 -12.86 2.20 -4.49
C ILE A 109 -13.82 2.55 -5.62
N GLU A 110 -14.93 3.18 -5.30
CA GLU A 110 -16.02 3.42 -6.27
C GLU A 110 -15.71 4.50 -7.30
N SER A 111 -14.76 5.38 -7.01
CA SER A 111 -14.42 6.51 -7.87
C SER A 111 -12.95 6.88 -7.72
N ALA A 112 -12.34 7.36 -8.80
CA ALA A 112 -10.98 7.91 -8.75
C ALA A 112 -10.85 9.07 -7.75
N SER A 113 -11.92 9.85 -7.53
CA SER A 113 -11.95 10.93 -6.53
C SER A 113 -11.86 10.45 -5.08
N ASN A 114 -12.07 9.15 -4.83
CA ASN A 114 -11.92 8.53 -3.52
C ASN A 114 -10.45 8.21 -3.19
N LYS A 115 -9.54 8.40 -4.14
CA LYS A 115 -8.10 8.26 -3.97
C LYS A 115 -7.44 9.63 -3.91
N ALA A 116 -6.83 9.94 -2.80
CA ALA A 116 -6.02 11.14 -2.62
C ALA A 116 -4.63 10.74 -2.14
N VAL A 117 -3.65 11.63 -2.27
CA VAL A 117 -2.28 11.35 -1.80
C VAL A 117 -2.24 11.07 -0.29
N GLY A 118 -3.09 11.73 0.49
CA GLY A 118 -3.14 11.59 1.96
C GLY A 118 -4.17 10.59 2.47
N SER A 119 -5.08 10.08 1.62
CA SER A 119 -6.17 9.23 2.08
C SER A 119 -6.78 8.38 0.97
N CYS A 120 -7.49 7.33 1.38
CA CYS A 120 -8.31 6.51 0.50
C CYS A 120 -9.68 6.25 1.15
N ARG A 121 -10.77 6.58 0.44
CA ARG A 121 -12.13 6.20 0.85
C ARG A 121 -12.52 4.90 0.18
N ILE A 122 -12.95 3.94 0.96
CA ILE A 122 -13.35 2.60 0.52
C ILE A 122 -14.79 2.31 0.90
N LYS A 123 -15.39 1.39 0.16
CA LYS A 123 -16.69 0.80 0.49
C LYS A 123 -16.54 -0.70 0.70
N SER A 124 -17.14 -1.23 1.76
CA SER A 124 -17.32 -2.67 1.94
C SER A 124 -18.77 -3.05 1.69
N HIS A 125 -18.97 -4.03 0.83
CA HIS A 125 -20.32 -4.44 0.45
C HIS A 125 -20.36 -5.93 0.06
N ARG A 126 -21.56 -6.49 0.10
CA ARG A 126 -21.83 -7.80 -0.49
C ARG A 126 -21.78 -7.73 -2.01
N VAL A 127 -21.51 -8.85 -2.66
CA VAL A 127 -21.63 -8.99 -4.12
C VAL A 127 -23.03 -8.64 -4.65
N THR A 128 -24.04 -8.60 -3.78
CA THR A 128 -25.41 -8.14 -4.08
C THR A 128 -25.58 -6.63 -3.97
N ASN A 129 -24.52 -5.87 -3.82
CA ASN A 129 -24.49 -4.39 -3.79
C ASN A 129 -25.09 -3.75 -2.53
N SER A 130 -25.19 -4.46 -1.41
CA SER A 130 -25.58 -3.84 -0.12
C SER A 130 -24.36 -3.56 0.73
N PHE A 131 -24.19 -2.31 1.16
CA PHE A 131 -23.10 -1.90 2.07
C PHE A 131 -23.24 -2.60 3.41
N GLN A 132 -22.09 -2.97 4.00
CA GLN A 132 -22.08 -3.70 5.25
C GLN A 132 -20.79 -3.46 6.03
N ASP A 133 -20.94 -3.29 7.35
CA ASP A 133 -19.82 -3.31 8.28
C ASP A 133 -19.34 -4.75 8.46
N LEU A 134 -18.03 -4.95 8.32
CA LEU A 134 -17.41 -6.26 8.44
C LEU A 134 -16.44 -6.29 9.61
N ALA A 135 -16.41 -7.43 10.33
CA ALA A 135 -15.57 -7.61 11.51
C ALA A 135 -14.07 -7.62 11.16
N LEU A 136 -13.72 -7.93 9.90
CA LEU A 136 -12.33 -7.89 9.42
C LEU A 136 -12.28 -7.42 7.99
N ILE A 137 -11.50 -6.37 7.74
CA ILE A 137 -11.17 -5.85 6.43
C ILE A 137 -9.67 -5.62 6.40
N ASP A 138 -8.96 -6.36 5.55
CA ASP A 138 -7.51 -6.24 5.35
C ASP A 138 -7.24 -5.60 4.00
N LEU A 139 -6.47 -4.53 4.00
CA LEU A 139 -6.15 -3.76 2.80
C LEU A 139 -4.65 -3.52 2.70
N THR A 140 -4.15 -3.53 1.46
CA THR A 140 -2.81 -3.09 1.11
C THR A 140 -2.87 -2.03 0.03
N PHE A 141 -1.94 -1.07 0.07
CA PHE A 141 -1.79 -0.02 -0.94
C PHE A 141 -0.38 -0.08 -1.49
N THR A 142 -0.28 -0.32 -2.80
CA THR A 142 0.98 -0.53 -3.51
C THR A 142 1.24 0.61 -4.49
N ARG A 143 2.48 1.13 -4.48
CA ARG A 143 2.94 2.19 -5.39
C ARG A 143 4.46 2.14 -5.54
#